data_8e8fdc7659cc78cee50b2eb5bb5a59a9
#
_entry.id   8e8fdc7659cc78cee50b2eb5bb5a59a9
#
_cell.length_a   1.000
_cell.length_b   1.000
_cell.length_c   1.000
_cell.angle_alpha   90.00
_cell.angle_beta   90.00
_cell.angle_gamma   90.00
#
_symmetry.space_group_name_H-M   'P 1'
#
loop_
_entity.id
_entity.type
_entity.pdbx_description
1 polymer ?
#
loop_
_entity_poly.entity_id
_entity_poly.type
_entity_poly.pdbx_seq_one_letter_code
_entity_poly.pdbx_strand_id
1 'polypeptide(L)'
;AAVLLEPNTEGYGVLDEILRSDGSGELQLYMKAGGSRYPASIETVQNNWHTIMWDGHAVFKAAVSKMADVSVEIMERNNLTSDDIRYLVPHQANLRIIDATARRMGLDHDKCMINIDRNGNTTAATIPSCLYDYEKELKPGDNLILSAFGGGYTWGAIYVKWAYDGSKACQVDPAEK
;
A
#
# COMPACT_ATOMS: atom_id res chain seq x y z
N ALA A 1 7.81 -9.73 -3.64
CA ALA A 1 8.33 -8.63 -4.46
C ALA A 1 9.62 -8.08 -3.84
N ALA A 2 10.44 -7.42 -4.62
CA ALA A 2 11.64 -6.72 -4.19
C ALA A 2 11.73 -5.37 -4.90
N VAL A 3 12.31 -4.37 -4.22
CA VAL A 3 12.56 -3.04 -4.76
C VAL A 3 14.02 -2.71 -4.51
N LEU A 4 14.74 -2.27 -5.55
CA LEU A 4 16.10 -1.75 -5.41
C LEU A 4 16.03 -0.25 -5.13
N LEU A 5 16.70 0.19 -4.07
CA LEU A 5 16.84 1.60 -3.73
C LEU A 5 18.31 2.01 -3.95
N GLU A 6 18.50 3.14 -4.61
CA GLU A 6 19.81 3.73 -4.87
C GLU A 6 19.85 5.17 -4.34
N PRO A 7 21.02 5.67 -3.93
CA PRO A 7 21.17 7.08 -3.58
C PRO A 7 20.84 7.98 -4.78
N ASN A 8 20.09 9.05 -4.55
CA ASN A 8 19.77 10.05 -5.56
C ASN A 8 20.08 11.45 -5.04
N THR A 9 20.76 12.27 -5.86
CA THR A 9 21.13 13.66 -5.56
C THR A 9 20.38 14.68 -6.41
N GLU A 10 19.50 14.22 -7.30
CA GLU A 10 18.76 15.05 -8.27
C GLU A 10 17.35 15.42 -7.79
N GLY A 11 17.00 15.04 -6.54
CA GLY A 11 15.69 15.36 -5.95
C GLY A 11 14.58 14.39 -6.36
N TYR A 12 14.93 13.18 -6.76
CA TYR A 12 14.01 12.06 -6.99
C TYR A 12 14.05 11.02 -5.87
N GLY A 13 13.12 10.10 -5.89
CA GLY A 13 13.00 8.99 -4.94
C GLY A 13 12.00 9.27 -3.83
N VAL A 14 12.22 8.71 -2.66
CA VAL A 14 11.38 8.93 -1.46
C VAL A 14 11.67 10.32 -0.92
N LEU A 15 10.68 11.22 -0.99
CA LEU A 15 10.81 12.61 -0.56
C LEU A 15 10.21 12.87 0.83
N ASP A 16 9.16 12.13 1.18
CA ASP A 16 8.49 12.26 2.48
C ASP A 16 7.75 10.97 2.86
N GLU A 17 7.54 10.73 4.17
CA GLU A 17 6.78 9.62 4.70
C GLU A 17 5.99 9.98 5.95
N ILE A 18 4.85 9.33 6.12
CA ILE A 18 4.04 9.37 7.34
C ILE A 18 3.72 7.94 7.73
N LEU A 19 4.24 7.49 8.87
CA LEU A 19 4.03 6.15 9.40
C LEU A 19 3.35 6.24 10.76
N ARG A 20 2.27 5.48 10.95
CA ARG A 20 1.44 5.51 12.16
C ARG A 20 1.06 4.11 12.63
N SER A 21 0.82 3.98 13.92
CA SER A 21 0.31 2.77 14.54
C SER A 21 -0.68 3.07 15.65
N ASP A 22 -1.61 2.13 15.88
CA ASP A 22 -2.61 2.21 16.92
C ASP A 22 -2.92 0.79 17.43
N GLY A 23 -2.37 0.43 18.57
CA GLY A 23 -2.52 -0.91 19.17
C GLY A 23 -3.93 -1.20 19.70
N SER A 24 -4.82 -0.23 19.79
CA SER A 24 -6.20 -0.45 20.26
C SER A 24 -7.00 -1.39 19.32
N GLY A 25 -6.55 -1.55 18.07
CA GLY A 25 -7.12 -2.43 17.07
C GLY A 25 -6.53 -3.85 17.03
N GLU A 26 -5.69 -4.24 17.98
CA GLU A 26 -4.92 -5.50 17.94
C GLU A 26 -5.76 -6.75 17.70
N LEU A 27 -6.98 -6.82 18.27
CA LEU A 27 -7.87 -7.96 18.14
C LEU A 27 -8.81 -7.89 16.93
N GLN A 28 -8.69 -6.86 16.10
CA GLN A 28 -9.57 -6.67 14.94
C GLN A 28 -8.96 -7.21 13.64
N LEU A 29 -7.64 -7.40 13.59
CA LEU A 29 -6.93 -8.05 12.47
C LEU A 29 -5.64 -8.66 13.01
N TYR A 30 -5.62 -9.97 13.26
CA TYR A 30 -4.51 -10.64 13.92
C TYR A 30 -4.46 -12.14 13.64
N MET A 31 -3.35 -12.76 13.98
CA MET A 31 -3.18 -14.22 14.09
C MET A 31 -2.86 -14.53 15.55
N LYS A 32 -3.68 -15.34 16.21
CA LYS A 32 -3.62 -15.54 17.66
C LYS A 32 -2.41 -16.37 18.11
N ALA A 33 -2.07 -17.42 17.36
CA ALA A 33 -0.98 -18.33 17.71
C ALA A 33 0.13 -18.37 16.69
N GLY A 34 1.27 -18.97 17.07
CA GLY A 34 2.49 -19.06 16.26
C GLY A 34 3.60 -18.13 16.72
N GLY A 35 3.32 -17.25 17.69
CA GLY A 35 4.31 -16.38 18.34
C GLY A 35 4.66 -16.86 19.76
N SER A 36 5.49 -16.08 20.46
CA SER A 36 5.95 -16.40 21.82
C SER A 36 4.85 -16.42 22.88
N ARG A 37 3.78 -15.63 22.70
CA ARG A 37 2.63 -15.57 23.62
C ARG A 37 1.79 -16.85 23.60
N TYR A 38 1.57 -17.40 22.40
CA TYR A 38 0.85 -18.67 22.16
C TYR A 38 1.67 -19.50 21.16
N PRO A 39 2.69 -20.26 21.62
CA PRO A 39 3.46 -21.14 20.76
C PRO A 39 2.58 -22.20 20.10
N ALA A 40 3.03 -22.75 19.00
CA ALA A 40 2.31 -23.83 18.32
C ALA A 40 2.15 -25.06 19.23
N SER A 41 0.93 -25.58 19.32
CA SER A 41 0.58 -26.76 20.11
C SER A 41 -0.62 -27.48 19.46
N ILE A 42 -0.91 -28.69 19.92
CA ILE A 42 -2.10 -29.43 19.48
C ILE A 42 -3.37 -28.59 19.72
N GLU A 43 -3.47 -27.95 20.87
CA GLU A 43 -4.61 -27.07 21.21
C GLU A 43 -4.75 -25.90 20.22
N THR A 44 -3.66 -25.21 19.91
CA THR A 44 -3.70 -24.04 19.02
C THR A 44 -4.06 -24.43 17.58
N VAL A 45 -3.65 -25.63 17.14
CA VAL A 45 -4.02 -26.17 15.81
C VAL A 45 -5.49 -26.57 15.80
N GLN A 46 -5.97 -27.30 16.81
CA GLN A 46 -7.38 -27.74 16.91
C GLN A 46 -8.36 -26.56 16.97
N ASN A 47 -7.95 -25.44 17.55
CA ASN A 47 -8.76 -24.22 17.65
C ASN A 47 -8.58 -23.26 16.45
N ASN A 48 -7.83 -23.63 15.42
CA ASN A 48 -7.55 -22.81 14.23
C ASN A 48 -6.91 -21.45 14.56
N TRP A 49 -6.11 -21.34 15.65
CA TRP A 49 -5.50 -20.08 16.06
C TRP A 49 -4.34 -19.62 15.18
N HIS A 50 -3.92 -20.43 14.20
CA HIS A 50 -2.90 -20.12 13.19
C HIS A 50 -3.48 -19.51 11.91
N THR A 51 -4.78 -19.17 11.90
CA THR A 51 -5.43 -18.49 10.79
C THR A 51 -5.59 -17.00 11.09
N ILE A 52 -5.72 -16.20 10.04
CA ILE A 52 -6.00 -14.77 10.19
C ILE A 52 -7.44 -14.61 10.72
N MET A 53 -7.55 -13.95 11.85
CA MET A 53 -8.82 -13.55 12.48
C MET A 53 -9.04 -12.07 12.21
N TRP A 54 -10.26 -11.69 11.80
CA TRP A 54 -10.56 -10.31 11.47
C TRP A 54 -12.03 -9.94 11.69
N ASP A 55 -12.24 -8.72 12.18
CA ASP A 55 -13.53 -8.03 12.14
C ASP A 55 -13.59 -7.20 10.86
N GLY A 56 -14.22 -7.76 9.81
CA GLY A 56 -14.26 -7.12 8.49
C GLY A 56 -14.87 -5.73 8.50
N HIS A 57 -15.86 -5.46 9.36
CA HIS A 57 -16.50 -4.15 9.44
C HIS A 57 -15.60 -3.12 10.12
N ALA A 58 -15.00 -3.47 11.26
CA ALA A 58 -14.09 -2.58 11.99
C ALA A 58 -12.84 -2.26 11.16
N VAL A 59 -12.21 -3.29 10.55
CA VAL A 59 -11.05 -3.15 9.68
C VAL A 59 -11.36 -2.25 8.47
N PHE A 60 -12.49 -2.49 7.79
CA PHE A 60 -12.89 -1.68 6.64
C PHE A 60 -13.08 -0.20 7.01
N LYS A 61 -13.81 0.07 8.10
CA LYS A 61 -14.05 1.44 8.58
C LYS A 61 -12.73 2.15 8.92
N ALA A 62 -11.83 1.48 9.64
CA ALA A 62 -10.52 2.03 9.99
C ALA A 62 -9.66 2.28 8.75
N ALA A 63 -9.59 1.33 7.81
CA ALA A 63 -8.81 1.46 6.59
C ALA A 63 -9.27 2.63 5.72
N VAL A 64 -10.58 2.76 5.48
CA VAL A 64 -11.15 3.85 4.67
C VAL A 64 -10.81 5.22 5.25
N SER A 65 -10.88 5.39 6.57
CA SER A 65 -10.52 6.67 7.20
C SER A 65 -9.01 6.90 7.22
N LYS A 66 -8.27 5.95 7.80
CA LYS A 66 -6.83 6.13 8.10
C LYS A 66 -5.97 6.21 6.84
N MET A 67 -6.25 5.42 5.80
CA MET A 67 -5.55 5.54 4.51
C MET A 67 -5.84 6.87 3.82
N ALA A 68 -7.10 7.27 3.78
CA ALA A 68 -7.49 8.53 3.16
C ALA A 68 -6.86 9.73 3.88
N ASP A 69 -6.95 9.77 5.22
CA ASP A 69 -6.43 10.88 6.02
C ASP A 69 -4.92 11.04 5.85
N VAL A 70 -4.14 9.94 5.91
CA VAL A 70 -2.68 10.01 5.78
C VAL A 70 -2.24 10.35 4.35
N SER A 71 -3.03 9.94 3.34
CA SER A 71 -2.75 10.27 1.94
C SER A 71 -2.99 11.75 1.64
N VAL A 72 -4.05 12.34 2.19
CA VAL A 72 -4.30 13.79 2.08
C VAL A 72 -3.23 14.57 2.86
N GLU A 73 -2.91 14.15 4.08
CA GLU A 73 -1.93 14.82 4.91
C GLU A 73 -0.54 14.90 4.25
N ILE A 74 -0.07 13.82 3.60
CA ILE A 74 1.23 13.85 2.93
C ILE A 74 1.21 14.76 1.69
N MET A 75 0.08 14.86 0.99
CA MET A 75 -0.09 15.83 -0.11
C MET A 75 -0.01 17.26 0.43
N GLU A 76 -0.77 17.59 1.48
CA GLU A 76 -0.78 18.93 2.10
C GLU A 76 0.61 19.32 2.62
N ARG A 77 1.32 18.41 3.29
CA ARG A 77 2.68 18.62 3.79
C ARG A 77 3.69 18.98 2.71
N ASN A 78 3.46 18.45 1.50
CA ASN A 78 4.35 18.66 0.36
C ASN A 78 3.79 19.71 -0.64
N ASN A 79 2.73 20.44 -0.27
CA ASN A 79 2.05 21.42 -1.12
C ASN A 79 1.60 20.85 -2.47
N LEU A 80 1.17 19.58 -2.48
CA LEU A 80 0.64 18.90 -3.67
C LEU A 80 -0.87 18.99 -3.73
N THR A 81 -1.40 19.25 -4.91
CA THR A 81 -2.82 19.16 -5.25
C THR A 81 -3.12 17.84 -5.97
N SER A 82 -4.38 17.53 -6.20
CA SER A 82 -4.78 16.36 -7.00
C SER A 82 -4.25 16.39 -8.44
N ASP A 83 -4.04 17.59 -8.99
CA ASP A 83 -3.51 17.77 -10.34
C ASP A 83 -2.03 17.41 -10.43
N ASP A 84 -1.28 17.60 -9.34
CA ASP A 84 0.15 17.28 -9.25
C ASP A 84 0.41 15.77 -9.14
N ILE A 85 -0.60 14.98 -8.74
CA ILE A 85 -0.45 13.53 -8.54
C ILE A 85 -0.62 12.80 -9.87
N ARG A 86 0.40 12.02 -10.25
CA ARG A 86 0.32 11.10 -11.37
C ARG A 86 -0.47 9.86 -11.00
N TYR A 87 -0.11 9.20 -9.88
CA TYR A 87 -0.83 8.02 -9.39
C TYR A 87 -0.87 7.93 -7.86
N LEU A 88 -2.01 7.51 -7.35
CA LEU A 88 -2.14 6.81 -6.07
C LEU A 88 -1.73 5.35 -6.29
N VAL A 89 -0.79 4.85 -5.48
CA VAL A 89 -0.34 3.45 -5.45
C VAL A 89 -0.79 2.82 -4.13
N PRO A 90 -2.03 2.35 -4.04
CA PRO A 90 -2.59 1.87 -2.79
C PRO A 90 -2.26 0.40 -2.55
N HIS A 91 -2.20 0.01 -1.29
CA HIS A 91 -2.29 -1.40 -0.91
C HIS A 91 -3.57 -2.03 -1.49
N GLN A 92 -3.43 -3.16 -2.17
CA GLN A 92 -4.51 -3.85 -2.89
C GLN A 92 -5.30 -4.77 -1.96
N ALA A 93 -5.96 -4.20 -0.93
CA ALA A 93 -6.76 -4.97 0.02
C ALA A 93 -8.22 -5.13 -0.42
N ASN A 94 -8.81 -4.06 -0.95
CA ASN A 94 -10.23 -4.00 -1.32
C ASN A 94 -10.46 -2.78 -2.21
N LEU A 95 -11.09 -2.96 -3.38
CA LEU A 95 -11.36 -1.89 -4.34
C LEU A 95 -12.14 -0.72 -3.72
N ARG A 96 -13.09 -1.01 -2.82
CA ARG A 96 -13.89 0.04 -2.14
C ARG A 96 -13.05 0.93 -1.22
N ILE A 97 -11.97 0.40 -0.63
CA ILE A 97 -11.02 1.18 0.18
C ILE A 97 -10.19 2.07 -0.76
N ILE A 98 -9.72 1.53 -1.88
CA ILE A 98 -8.97 2.28 -2.90
C ILE A 98 -9.80 3.45 -3.41
N ASP A 99 -11.04 3.20 -3.84
CA ASP A 99 -11.94 4.23 -4.35
C ASP A 99 -12.26 5.31 -3.30
N ALA A 100 -12.42 4.93 -2.04
CA ALA A 100 -12.67 5.88 -0.96
C ALA A 100 -11.45 6.78 -0.69
N THR A 101 -10.25 6.19 -0.75
CA THR A 101 -8.98 6.93 -0.59
C THR A 101 -8.79 7.91 -1.75
N ALA A 102 -8.93 7.47 -2.99
CA ALA A 102 -8.81 8.30 -4.18
C ALA A 102 -9.79 9.48 -4.16
N ARG A 103 -11.06 9.21 -3.85
CA ARG A 103 -12.10 10.26 -3.74
C ARG A 103 -11.75 11.31 -2.69
N ARG A 104 -11.20 10.90 -1.54
CA ARG A 104 -10.80 11.83 -0.48
C ARG A 104 -9.61 12.70 -0.89
N MET A 105 -8.69 12.17 -1.71
CA MET A 105 -7.57 12.90 -2.32
C MET A 105 -8.00 13.79 -3.49
N GLY A 106 -9.25 13.71 -3.94
CA GLY A 106 -9.72 14.41 -5.14
C GLY A 106 -9.21 13.83 -6.45
N LEU A 107 -8.87 12.53 -6.46
CA LEU A 107 -8.35 11.82 -7.63
C LEU A 107 -9.46 11.05 -8.33
N ASP A 108 -9.40 11.04 -9.67
CA ASP A 108 -10.21 10.16 -10.50
C ASP A 108 -9.68 8.71 -10.43
N HIS A 109 -10.53 7.75 -10.78
CA HIS A 109 -10.22 6.31 -10.70
C HIS A 109 -9.03 5.91 -11.60
N ASP A 110 -8.85 6.57 -12.73
CA ASP A 110 -7.75 6.35 -13.68
C ASP A 110 -6.37 6.79 -13.14
N LYS A 111 -6.36 7.61 -12.10
CA LYS A 111 -5.15 7.95 -11.34
C LYS A 111 -4.82 6.95 -10.22
N CYS A 112 -5.49 5.79 -10.17
CA CYS A 112 -5.19 4.72 -9.20
C CYS A 112 -4.53 3.54 -9.89
N MET A 113 -3.40 3.09 -9.41
CA MET A 113 -2.84 1.81 -9.82
C MET A 113 -3.65 0.67 -9.20
N ILE A 114 -4.23 -0.20 -10.03
CA ILE A 114 -5.12 -1.29 -9.61
C ILE A 114 -4.69 -2.58 -10.29
N ASN A 115 -4.46 -3.62 -9.51
CA ASN A 115 -4.20 -4.97 -9.99
C ASN A 115 -4.78 -6.07 -9.08
N ILE A 116 -5.65 -5.67 -8.14
CA ILE A 116 -6.31 -6.58 -7.21
C ILE A 116 -7.21 -7.61 -7.94
N ASP A 117 -7.75 -7.24 -9.08
CA ASP A 117 -8.57 -8.11 -9.95
C ASP A 117 -7.80 -9.32 -10.47
N ARG A 118 -6.48 -9.17 -10.69
CA ARG A 118 -5.58 -10.21 -11.22
C ARG A 118 -4.80 -10.92 -10.12
N ASN A 119 -4.30 -10.17 -9.14
CA ASN A 119 -3.34 -10.67 -8.16
C ASN A 119 -3.94 -10.90 -6.77
N GLY A 120 -5.12 -10.34 -6.49
CA GLY A 120 -5.68 -10.35 -5.15
C GLY A 120 -4.85 -9.55 -4.16
N ASN A 121 -5.05 -9.81 -2.87
CA ASN A 121 -4.27 -9.21 -1.80
C ASN A 121 -3.00 -10.03 -1.53
N THR A 122 -1.88 -9.60 -2.06
CA THR A 122 -0.55 -10.20 -1.85
C THR A 122 0.23 -9.54 -0.71
N THR A 123 -0.47 -8.97 0.28
CA THR A 123 0.10 -8.30 1.46
C THR A 123 1.08 -7.18 1.09
N ALA A 124 2.31 -7.17 1.64
CA ALA A 124 3.31 -6.13 1.36
C ALA A 124 3.76 -6.08 -0.12
N ALA A 125 3.54 -7.14 -0.89
CA ALA A 125 3.90 -7.17 -2.31
C ALA A 125 2.91 -6.41 -3.22
N THR A 126 1.76 -5.98 -2.73
CA THR A 126 0.73 -5.30 -3.54
C THR A 126 1.22 -3.99 -4.15
N ILE A 127 1.90 -3.14 -3.39
CA ILE A 127 2.43 -1.87 -3.87
C ILE A 127 3.56 -2.09 -4.89
N PRO A 128 4.62 -2.88 -4.62
CA PRO A 128 5.65 -3.15 -5.62
C PRO A 128 5.13 -3.81 -6.90
N SER A 129 4.11 -4.67 -6.81
CA SER A 129 3.52 -5.28 -8.01
C SER A 129 2.71 -4.27 -8.84
N CYS A 130 2.02 -3.33 -8.21
CA CYS A 130 1.41 -2.22 -8.94
C CYS A 130 2.47 -1.36 -9.65
N LEU A 131 3.54 -0.99 -8.95
CA LEU A 131 4.64 -0.24 -9.56
C LEU A 131 5.22 -0.98 -10.78
N TYR A 132 5.41 -2.31 -10.69
CA TYR A 132 5.88 -3.12 -11.82
C TYR A 132 4.89 -3.11 -13.00
N ASP A 133 3.59 -3.26 -12.73
CA ASP A 133 2.57 -3.30 -13.79
C ASP A 133 2.43 -1.98 -14.55
N TYR A 134 2.60 -0.85 -13.83
CA TYR A 134 2.44 0.50 -14.38
C TYR A 134 3.77 1.19 -14.73
N GLU A 135 4.91 0.55 -14.49
CA GLU A 135 6.24 1.14 -14.65
C GLU A 135 6.43 1.81 -16.02
N LYS A 136 5.97 1.16 -17.10
CA LYS A 136 6.12 1.66 -18.48
C LYS A 136 5.39 2.97 -18.75
N GLU A 137 4.44 3.35 -17.91
CA GLU A 137 3.69 4.60 -18.02
C GLU A 137 4.34 5.75 -17.27
N LEU A 138 5.30 5.45 -16.37
CA LEU A 138 5.93 6.42 -15.48
C LEU A 138 7.07 7.16 -16.16
N LYS A 139 7.18 8.45 -15.83
CA LYS A 139 8.19 9.37 -16.37
C LYS A 139 8.92 10.09 -15.24
N PRO A 140 10.17 10.56 -15.50
CA PRO A 140 10.88 11.39 -14.53
C PRO A 140 10.03 12.58 -14.09
N GLY A 141 9.91 12.79 -12.79
CA GLY A 141 9.14 13.87 -12.19
C GLY A 141 7.70 13.51 -11.83
N ASP A 142 7.18 12.34 -12.21
CA ASP A 142 5.85 11.89 -11.80
C ASP A 142 5.77 11.76 -10.27
N ASN A 143 4.76 12.38 -9.66
CA ASN A 143 4.51 12.30 -8.23
C ASN A 143 3.58 11.13 -7.93
N LEU A 144 4.04 10.22 -7.08
CA LEU A 144 3.31 9.04 -6.64
C LEU A 144 3.06 9.12 -5.14
N ILE A 145 1.84 8.79 -4.72
CA ILE A 145 1.51 8.59 -3.30
C ILE A 145 1.27 7.10 -3.07
N LEU A 146 2.18 6.45 -2.36
CA LEU A 146 2.02 5.08 -1.90
C LEU A 146 1.28 5.10 -0.59
N SER A 147 0.21 4.30 -0.43
CA SER A 147 -0.58 4.29 0.80
C SER A 147 -1.01 2.88 1.19
N ALA A 148 -0.88 2.56 2.47
CA ALA A 148 -1.21 1.24 3.00
C ALA A 148 -1.85 1.30 4.39
N PHE A 149 -2.62 0.25 4.70
CA PHE A 149 -3.19 -0.03 6.01
C PHE A 149 -3.12 -1.54 6.28
N GLY A 150 -2.87 -1.92 7.51
CA GLY A 150 -2.77 -3.32 7.92
C GLY A 150 -2.99 -3.55 9.40
N GLY A 151 -2.78 -4.81 9.79
CA GLY A 151 -2.89 -5.25 11.17
C GLY A 151 -1.96 -4.46 12.09
N GLY A 152 -2.41 -4.28 13.31
CA GLY A 152 -1.69 -3.51 14.31
C GLY A 152 -2.64 -2.66 15.16
N TYR A 153 -3.37 -1.64 14.72
CA TYR A 153 -3.29 -1.20 13.32
C TYR A 153 -1.99 -0.48 12.99
N THR A 154 -1.56 -0.63 11.74
CA THR A 154 -0.48 0.18 11.16
C THR A 154 -0.94 0.74 9.82
N TRP A 155 -0.58 1.98 9.54
CA TRP A 155 -0.87 2.62 8.26
C TRP A 155 0.16 3.69 7.94
N GLY A 156 0.23 4.06 6.68
CA GLY A 156 1.16 5.11 6.27
C GLY A 156 0.98 5.52 4.83
N ALA A 157 1.62 6.62 4.50
CA ALA A 157 1.79 7.09 3.14
C ALA A 157 3.24 7.48 2.90
N ILE A 158 3.69 7.30 1.65
CA ILE A 158 5.01 7.69 1.18
C ILE A 158 4.82 8.52 -0.07
N TYR A 159 5.48 9.68 -0.14
CA TYR A 159 5.60 10.48 -1.35
C TYR A 159 6.86 10.11 -2.09
N VAL A 160 6.69 9.66 -3.32
CA VAL A 160 7.78 9.31 -4.23
C VAL A 160 7.72 10.20 -5.46
N LYS A 161 8.85 10.81 -5.82
CA LYS A 161 9.03 11.44 -7.11
C LYS A 161 9.82 10.51 -8.01
N TRP A 162 9.18 10.06 -9.10
CA TRP A 162 9.76 9.03 -9.96
C TRP A 162 11.00 9.54 -10.69
N ALA A 163 12.05 8.71 -10.83
CA ALA A 163 13.37 9.17 -11.24
C ALA A 163 13.71 8.91 -12.72
N TYR A 164 13.04 7.97 -13.39
CA TYR A 164 13.43 7.53 -14.73
C TYR A 164 12.25 7.32 -15.68
N ASP A 165 12.57 7.18 -16.98
CA ASP A 165 11.60 6.84 -18.02
C ASP A 165 11.32 5.34 -17.99
N GLY A 166 10.19 4.97 -17.41
CA GLY A 166 9.75 3.59 -17.22
C GLY A 166 9.51 2.84 -18.55
N SER A 167 9.27 3.55 -19.66
CA SER A 167 9.14 2.91 -20.98
C SER A 167 10.42 2.21 -21.44
N LYS A 168 11.56 2.58 -20.85
CA LYS A 168 12.88 2.01 -21.11
C LYS A 168 13.28 0.91 -20.11
N ALA A 169 12.43 0.64 -19.11
CA ALA A 169 12.70 -0.39 -18.13
C ALA A 169 12.68 -1.79 -18.77
N CYS A 170 13.67 -2.59 -18.45
CA CYS A 170 13.76 -3.99 -18.87
C CYS A 170 12.85 -4.85 -17.96
N GLN A 171 11.60 -5.04 -18.36
CA GLN A 171 10.72 -5.99 -17.68
C GLN A 171 10.91 -7.37 -18.31
N VAL A 172 11.14 -8.38 -17.47
CA VAL A 172 11.18 -9.79 -17.91
C VAL A 172 9.75 -10.25 -18.18
N ASP A 173 9.50 -10.77 -19.37
CA ASP A 173 8.19 -11.35 -19.71
C ASP A 173 7.91 -12.55 -18.78
N PRO A 174 6.79 -12.56 -18.04
CA PRO A 174 6.41 -13.70 -17.21
C PRO A 174 6.27 -15.02 -17.99
N ALA A 175 6.05 -14.96 -19.30
CA ALA A 175 5.95 -16.13 -20.18
C ALA A 175 7.32 -16.75 -20.55
N GLU A 176 8.43 -16.07 -20.25
CA GLU A 176 9.79 -16.59 -20.49
C GLU A 176 10.36 -17.38 -19.29
N LYS A 177 9.56 -17.66 -18.28
CA LYS A 177 9.88 -18.53 -17.14
C LYS A 177 9.06 -19.80 -17.21
#